data_f71f7e803208d29a99800c26969f3247
#
_entry.id   f71f7e803208d29a99800c26969f3247
#
_cell.length_a   1.000
_cell.length_b   1.000
_cell.length_c   1.000
_cell.angle_alpha   90.00
_cell.angle_beta   90.00
_cell.angle_gamma   90.00
#
_symmetry.space_group_name_H-M   'P 1'
#
loop_
_entity.id
_entity.type
_entity.pdbx_description
1 polymer ?
#
loop_
_entity_poly.entity_id
_entity_poly.type
_entity_poly.pdbx_seq_one_letter_code
_entity_poly.pdbx_strand_id
1 'polypeptide(L)'
;MLTQLTSFATHGVGAQKVNVEIGAPPGDGKMFIVGLGDTAVKESEQRVRIALRTSGYRFPTGRRITVNLAPASFRKAGPRYDLPIALGLLIIRGALEIDPERLKEIAFLGELALDGSVRHVTGVLSAAVACRDMGIRTIVVPAMDGAEAALIPGIEVIGVSHLSEVVSILAGEMDCPAVRPMKETKALEEHYADFADVRGQQAAKRALEIAAAGGHNVLMSGAPGAGKTLLARALRGILPPMTTEEAIDVTRIYSVANLLPEDSPLISERPFRVVHHTASAVSIVGGGQTPGPGEISLAHRGILFLDELAEFPSQVLEVLRQPLEDRTITITRAQGSVTFPADFTLVAAMNPPMATGGPQRKMSRISRPLLDRIDLTIGVDPVEIADLQGTRPKNAETSEAIRKRILAARGWQRKRFEGTSLVTNAAMDVRHIDRMCPLDKACSELLRKAAEKLGLSARAYHRTXXXXXXXXXXXXXXXXXXALQYRQAPED
;
A
#
# COMPACT_ATOMS: atom_id res chain seq x y z
N MET A 1 -19.83 -39.08 5.91
CA MET A 1 -18.93 -38.28 6.73
C MET A 1 -18.85 -36.88 6.15
N LEU A 2 -18.80 -35.88 7.01
CA LEU A 2 -18.65 -34.46 6.65
C LEU A 2 -17.57 -33.84 7.55
N THR A 3 -16.68 -33.09 6.99
CA THR A 3 -15.70 -32.30 7.75
C THR A 3 -15.62 -30.88 7.20
N GLN A 4 -15.21 -29.95 8.03
CA GLN A 4 -15.10 -28.52 7.67
C GLN A 4 -13.81 -27.95 8.22
N LEU A 5 -13.02 -27.29 7.37
CA LEU A 5 -11.80 -26.58 7.74
C LEU A 5 -11.95 -25.10 7.36
N THR A 6 -11.22 -24.24 8.07
CA THR A 6 -11.22 -22.81 7.79
C THR A 6 -10.05 -22.43 6.89
N SER A 7 -10.32 -21.61 5.88
CA SER A 7 -9.32 -21.00 5.01
C SER A 7 -9.74 -19.55 4.72
N PHE A 8 -8.96 -18.84 3.89
CA PHE A 8 -9.25 -17.45 3.55
C PHE A 8 -9.04 -17.18 2.05
N ALA A 9 -9.91 -16.34 1.49
CA ALA A 9 -9.76 -15.78 0.15
C ALA A 9 -9.33 -14.32 0.27
N THR A 10 -8.37 -13.87 -0.52
CA THR A 10 -8.02 -12.44 -0.60
C THR A 10 -9.13 -11.66 -1.30
N HIS A 11 -9.44 -10.48 -0.78
CA HIS A 11 -10.39 -9.54 -1.38
C HIS A 11 -9.87 -8.11 -1.16
N GLY A 12 -9.32 -7.52 -2.19
CA GLY A 12 -8.55 -6.28 -2.04
C GLY A 12 -7.33 -6.53 -1.16
N VAL A 13 -7.12 -5.67 -0.17
CA VAL A 13 -6.08 -5.86 0.83
C VAL A 13 -6.56 -6.69 2.03
N GLY A 14 -7.82 -7.08 2.06
CA GLY A 14 -8.40 -7.88 3.14
C GLY A 14 -8.49 -9.36 2.79
N ALA A 15 -9.04 -10.13 3.73
CA ALA A 15 -9.32 -11.54 3.52
C ALA A 15 -10.71 -11.89 4.04
N GLN A 16 -11.40 -12.76 3.31
CA GLN A 16 -12.73 -13.25 3.65
C GLN A 16 -12.65 -14.73 4.00
N LYS A 17 -13.31 -15.12 5.10
CA LYS A 17 -13.34 -16.51 5.54
C LYS A 17 -13.97 -17.42 4.48
N VAL A 18 -13.33 -18.55 4.24
CA VAL A 18 -13.82 -19.63 3.38
C VAL A 18 -13.91 -20.91 4.21
N ASN A 19 -15.07 -21.49 4.30
CA ASN A 19 -15.25 -22.81 4.88
C ASN A 19 -15.02 -23.85 3.79
N VAL A 20 -14.03 -24.70 3.98
CA VAL A 20 -13.71 -25.83 3.11
C VAL A 20 -14.46 -27.03 3.66
N GLU A 21 -15.64 -27.30 3.10
CA GLU A 21 -16.53 -28.37 3.52
C GLU A 21 -16.32 -29.59 2.62
N ILE A 22 -16.06 -30.75 3.20
CA ILE A 22 -15.81 -31.96 2.41
C ILE A 22 -16.80 -33.04 2.82
N GLY A 23 -17.60 -33.47 1.85
CA GLY A 23 -18.54 -34.60 1.98
C GLY A 23 -18.07 -35.78 1.15
N ALA A 24 -18.16 -36.99 1.70
CA ALA A 24 -17.69 -38.20 1.02
C ALA A 24 -18.64 -39.40 1.23
N PRO A 25 -19.85 -39.38 0.64
CA PRO A 25 -20.71 -40.55 0.62
C PRO A 25 -20.09 -41.69 -0.22
N PRO A 26 -20.58 -42.94 -0.08
CA PRO A 26 -20.16 -44.03 -0.96
C PRO A 26 -20.38 -43.65 -2.44
N GLY A 27 -19.45 -44.04 -3.33
CA GLY A 27 -19.55 -43.67 -4.73
C GLY A 27 -18.38 -44.08 -5.60
N ASP A 28 -18.23 -43.42 -6.73
CA ASP A 28 -17.38 -43.80 -7.87
C ASP A 28 -15.91 -43.33 -7.78
N GLY A 29 -15.48 -42.76 -6.66
CA GLY A 29 -14.08 -42.29 -6.46
C GLY A 29 -13.76 -40.96 -7.13
N LYS A 30 -14.77 -40.28 -7.68
CA LYS A 30 -14.58 -38.97 -8.32
C LYS A 30 -14.62 -37.85 -7.28
N MET A 31 -13.87 -36.75 -7.55
CA MET A 31 -13.86 -35.57 -6.73
C MET A 31 -14.42 -34.40 -7.52
N PHE A 32 -15.24 -33.58 -6.87
CA PHE A 32 -15.84 -32.38 -7.42
C PHE A 32 -15.59 -31.21 -6.51
N ILE A 33 -15.16 -30.09 -7.07
CA ILE A 33 -14.96 -28.85 -6.31
C ILE A 33 -16.03 -27.83 -6.76
N VAL A 34 -16.82 -27.35 -5.82
CA VAL A 34 -17.90 -26.37 -6.05
C VAL A 34 -17.67 -25.13 -5.17
N GLY A 35 -18.36 -24.02 -5.45
CA GLY A 35 -18.27 -22.79 -4.67
C GLY A 35 -17.54 -21.64 -5.39
N LEU A 36 -17.69 -21.54 -6.71
CA LEU A 36 -17.15 -20.45 -7.55
C LEU A 36 -15.60 -20.38 -7.55
N GLY A 37 -14.95 -21.54 -7.62
CA GLY A 37 -13.49 -21.59 -7.79
C GLY A 37 -13.06 -21.20 -9.22
N ASP A 38 -11.88 -20.61 -9.33
CA ASP A 38 -11.23 -20.34 -10.62
C ASP A 38 -10.62 -21.64 -11.21
N THR A 39 -9.88 -21.53 -12.29
CA THR A 39 -9.22 -22.68 -12.94
C THR A 39 -8.21 -23.34 -11.98
N ALA A 40 -7.40 -22.56 -11.28
CA ALA A 40 -6.41 -23.08 -10.33
C ALA A 40 -7.05 -23.89 -9.19
N VAL A 41 -8.21 -23.42 -8.70
CA VAL A 41 -9.00 -24.14 -7.69
C VAL A 41 -9.53 -25.48 -8.27
N LYS A 42 -9.98 -25.49 -9.51
CA LYS A 42 -10.47 -26.72 -10.16
C LYS A 42 -9.36 -27.77 -10.37
N GLU A 43 -8.13 -27.28 -10.61
CA GLU A 43 -6.94 -28.13 -10.77
C GLU A 43 -6.46 -28.72 -9.44
N SER A 44 -6.92 -28.21 -8.30
CA SER A 44 -6.57 -28.73 -6.96
C SER A 44 -6.82 -30.24 -6.82
N GLU A 45 -7.85 -30.77 -7.50
CA GLU A 45 -8.11 -32.22 -7.48
C GLU A 45 -6.86 -33.01 -7.86
N GLN A 46 -6.21 -32.62 -8.97
CA GLN A 46 -5.04 -33.37 -9.47
C GLN A 46 -3.84 -33.18 -8.54
N ARG A 47 -3.57 -31.94 -8.10
CA ARG A 47 -2.45 -31.66 -7.21
C ARG A 47 -2.59 -32.40 -5.88
N VAL A 48 -3.75 -32.27 -5.23
CA VAL A 48 -4.05 -32.92 -3.94
C VAL A 48 -3.96 -34.44 -4.05
N ARG A 49 -4.54 -35.04 -5.12
CA ARG A 49 -4.53 -36.49 -5.33
C ARG A 49 -3.10 -37.03 -5.41
N ILE A 50 -2.23 -36.35 -6.16
CA ILE A 50 -0.82 -36.77 -6.34
C ILE A 50 -0.05 -36.50 -5.05
N ALA A 51 -0.17 -35.30 -4.45
CA ALA A 51 0.52 -34.92 -3.23
C ALA A 51 0.23 -35.90 -2.06
N LEU A 52 -1.02 -36.30 -1.89
CA LEU A 52 -1.38 -37.31 -0.89
C LEU A 52 -0.61 -38.62 -1.13
N ARG A 53 -0.62 -39.08 -2.38
CA ARG A 53 0.02 -40.36 -2.75
C ARG A 53 1.53 -40.32 -2.55
N THR A 54 2.20 -39.24 -2.97
CA THR A 54 3.65 -39.10 -2.81
C THR A 54 4.05 -38.91 -1.35
N SER A 55 3.18 -38.34 -0.52
CA SER A 55 3.39 -38.22 0.93
C SER A 55 3.06 -39.53 1.70
N GLY A 56 2.76 -40.63 1.01
CA GLY A 56 2.50 -41.92 1.64
C GLY A 56 1.05 -42.15 2.05
N TYR A 57 0.15 -41.23 1.75
CA TYR A 57 -1.26 -41.33 2.11
C TYR A 57 -2.09 -41.88 0.95
N ARG A 58 -3.11 -42.65 1.26
CA ARG A 58 -4.01 -43.18 0.23
C ARG A 58 -5.18 -42.22 0.03
N PHE A 59 -5.48 -41.89 -1.21
CA PHE A 59 -6.69 -41.14 -1.58
C PHE A 59 -7.94 -41.97 -1.26
N PRO A 60 -9.04 -41.39 -0.74
CA PRO A 60 -10.26 -42.13 -0.47
C PRO A 60 -10.85 -42.76 -1.73
N THR A 61 -10.85 -44.08 -1.82
CA THR A 61 -11.47 -44.85 -2.93
C THR A 61 -12.85 -45.31 -2.51
N GLY A 62 -13.73 -45.55 -3.49
CA GLY A 62 -15.09 -46.01 -3.23
C GLY A 62 -16.00 -44.94 -2.63
N ARG A 63 -15.61 -43.68 -2.69
CA ARG A 63 -16.40 -42.52 -2.19
C ARG A 63 -16.50 -41.46 -3.26
N ARG A 64 -17.66 -40.81 -3.37
CA ARG A 64 -17.84 -39.62 -4.19
C ARG A 64 -17.56 -38.39 -3.35
N ILE A 65 -16.47 -37.71 -3.66
CA ILE A 65 -15.98 -36.60 -2.86
C ILE A 65 -16.55 -35.29 -3.43
N THR A 66 -17.17 -34.48 -2.58
CA THR A 66 -17.58 -33.13 -2.92
C THR A 66 -16.90 -32.14 -1.97
N VAL A 67 -16.10 -31.24 -2.52
CA VAL A 67 -15.48 -30.12 -1.78
C VAL A 67 -16.28 -28.88 -2.09
N ASN A 68 -16.89 -28.27 -1.07
CA ASN A 68 -17.63 -27.02 -1.21
C ASN A 68 -16.84 -25.88 -0.55
N LEU A 69 -16.48 -24.87 -1.33
CA LEU A 69 -15.82 -23.66 -0.83
C LEU A 69 -16.89 -22.60 -0.53
N ALA A 70 -17.39 -22.61 0.71
CA ALA A 70 -18.47 -21.72 1.14
C ALA A 70 -17.96 -20.40 1.73
N PRO A 71 -18.66 -19.26 1.55
CA PRO A 71 -19.92 -19.11 0.81
C PRO A 71 -19.72 -18.96 -0.71
N ALA A 72 -20.74 -19.22 -1.50
CA ALA A 72 -20.70 -19.06 -2.96
C ALA A 72 -20.98 -17.61 -3.41
N SER A 73 -20.93 -16.65 -2.50
CA SER A 73 -21.21 -15.23 -2.81
C SER A 73 -20.04 -14.49 -3.48
N PHE A 74 -18.83 -15.05 -3.46
CA PHE A 74 -17.65 -14.47 -4.08
C PHE A 74 -16.74 -15.55 -4.68
N ARG A 75 -15.94 -15.14 -5.66
CA ARG A 75 -15.03 -16.05 -6.37
C ARG A 75 -13.80 -16.38 -5.53
N LYS A 76 -13.41 -17.67 -5.51
CA LYS A 76 -12.20 -18.16 -4.87
C LYS A 76 -11.12 -18.33 -5.93
N ALA A 77 -9.95 -17.73 -5.70
CA ALA A 77 -8.86 -17.71 -6.65
C ALA A 77 -7.59 -18.31 -6.05
N GLY A 78 -6.84 -19.00 -6.91
CA GLY A 78 -5.52 -19.53 -6.57
C GLY A 78 -5.56 -20.85 -5.85
N PRO A 79 -4.40 -21.51 -5.73
CA PRO A 79 -4.29 -22.89 -5.20
C PRO A 79 -4.21 -23.00 -3.69
N ARG A 80 -4.43 -21.91 -2.96
CA ARG A 80 -4.27 -21.84 -1.48
C ARG A 80 -5.13 -22.81 -0.69
N TYR A 81 -6.12 -23.44 -1.32
CA TYR A 81 -7.05 -24.39 -0.70
C TYR A 81 -6.56 -25.84 -0.78
N ASP A 82 -5.45 -26.11 -1.48
CA ASP A 82 -4.92 -27.46 -1.64
C ASP A 82 -4.66 -28.12 -0.28
N LEU A 83 -3.97 -27.38 0.62
CA LEU A 83 -3.63 -27.88 1.96
C LEU A 83 -4.88 -28.23 2.79
N PRO A 84 -5.85 -27.32 3.00
CA PRO A 84 -7.06 -27.71 3.76
C PRO A 84 -7.89 -28.79 3.07
N ILE A 85 -7.91 -28.87 1.74
CA ILE A 85 -8.58 -29.96 1.02
C ILE A 85 -7.90 -31.29 1.35
N ALA A 86 -6.56 -31.35 1.28
CA ALA A 86 -5.81 -32.58 1.56
C ALA A 86 -6.04 -33.05 3.01
N LEU A 87 -5.95 -32.12 3.98
CA LEU A 87 -6.18 -32.43 5.40
C LEU A 87 -7.60 -32.96 5.65
N GLY A 88 -8.61 -32.33 5.05
CA GLY A 88 -9.99 -32.78 5.18
C GLY A 88 -10.22 -34.17 4.60
N LEU A 89 -9.54 -34.52 3.51
CA LEU A 89 -9.59 -35.87 2.95
C LEU A 89 -8.94 -36.91 3.89
N LEU A 90 -7.84 -36.54 4.57
CA LEU A 90 -7.17 -37.40 5.57
C LEU A 90 -8.06 -37.60 6.79
N ILE A 91 -8.76 -36.58 7.26
CA ILE A 91 -9.71 -36.66 8.37
C ILE A 91 -10.86 -37.62 8.00
N ILE A 92 -11.46 -37.45 6.82
CA ILE A 92 -12.58 -38.32 6.34
C ILE A 92 -12.14 -39.77 6.23
N ARG A 93 -10.88 -40.01 5.87
CA ARG A 93 -10.32 -41.36 5.74
C ARG A 93 -9.99 -42.00 7.12
N GLY A 94 -9.90 -41.18 8.16
CA GLY A 94 -9.43 -41.64 9.49
C GLY A 94 -7.90 -41.78 9.56
N ALA A 95 -7.18 -41.12 8.66
CA ALA A 95 -5.71 -41.07 8.66
C ALA A 95 -5.16 -39.89 9.46
N LEU A 96 -6.03 -38.98 9.85
CA LEU A 96 -5.74 -37.86 10.76
C LEU A 96 -6.93 -37.71 11.71
N GLU A 97 -6.69 -37.93 13.00
CA GLU A 97 -7.68 -37.72 14.05
C GLU A 97 -7.41 -36.38 14.74
N ILE A 98 -8.40 -35.51 14.78
CA ILE A 98 -8.32 -34.19 15.42
C ILE A 98 -9.67 -33.83 16.00
N ASP A 99 -9.68 -33.24 17.18
CA ASP A 99 -10.90 -32.74 17.83
C ASP A 99 -11.56 -31.67 16.91
N PRO A 100 -12.84 -31.86 16.55
CA PRO A 100 -13.56 -30.87 15.74
C PRO A 100 -13.60 -29.45 16.34
N GLU A 101 -13.58 -29.32 17.67
CA GLU A 101 -13.55 -27.99 18.31
C GLU A 101 -12.18 -27.32 18.12
N ARG A 102 -11.10 -28.08 18.28
CA ARG A 102 -9.74 -27.59 18.00
C ARG A 102 -9.62 -27.16 16.52
N LEU A 103 -10.21 -27.93 15.61
CA LEU A 103 -10.17 -27.64 14.17
C LEU A 103 -10.80 -26.28 13.82
N LYS A 104 -11.81 -25.84 14.58
CA LYS A 104 -12.47 -24.53 14.38
C LYS A 104 -11.56 -23.35 14.75
N GLU A 105 -10.58 -23.58 15.60
CA GLU A 105 -9.64 -22.55 16.06
C GLU A 105 -8.42 -22.40 15.12
N ILE A 106 -8.34 -23.22 14.07
CA ILE A 106 -7.20 -23.25 13.15
C ILE A 106 -7.64 -22.87 11.73
N ALA A 107 -6.87 -22.00 11.11
CA ALA A 107 -7.02 -21.67 9.67
C ALA A 107 -5.84 -22.29 8.89
N PHE A 108 -6.08 -22.68 7.65
CA PHE A 108 -5.10 -23.36 6.80
C PHE A 108 -4.99 -22.67 5.45
N LEU A 109 -3.78 -22.37 5.01
CA LEU A 109 -3.48 -21.86 3.67
C LEU A 109 -2.22 -22.55 3.13
N GLY A 110 -2.23 -22.96 1.88
CA GLY A 110 -1.04 -23.53 1.24
C GLY A 110 -1.38 -24.17 -0.10
N GLU A 111 -0.53 -23.96 -1.08
CA GLU A 111 -0.54 -24.71 -2.33
C GLU A 111 0.23 -26.01 -2.10
N LEU A 112 -0.21 -27.11 -2.67
CA LEU A 112 0.54 -28.37 -2.63
C LEU A 112 1.24 -28.63 -3.97
N ALA A 113 2.54 -28.84 -3.91
CA ALA A 113 3.29 -29.41 -5.02
C ALA A 113 3.03 -30.92 -5.10
N LEU A 114 3.36 -31.51 -6.22
CA LEU A 114 3.08 -32.95 -6.47
C LEU A 114 3.86 -33.88 -5.53
N ASP A 115 4.99 -33.42 -5.00
CA ASP A 115 5.80 -34.18 -4.04
C ASP A 115 5.29 -34.05 -2.59
N GLY A 116 4.25 -33.20 -2.36
CA GLY A 116 3.70 -32.97 -1.02
C GLY A 116 4.27 -31.74 -0.32
N SER A 117 5.23 -31.04 -0.93
CA SER A 117 5.75 -29.79 -0.35
C SER A 117 4.69 -28.69 -0.39
N VAL A 118 4.71 -27.81 0.63
CA VAL A 118 3.76 -26.70 0.78
C VAL A 118 4.42 -25.42 0.24
N ARG A 119 3.81 -24.83 -0.77
CA ARG A 119 4.33 -23.68 -1.51
C ARG A 119 3.65 -22.38 -1.09
N HIS A 120 4.37 -21.28 -1.34
CA HIS A 120 3.94 -19.91 -1.14
C HIS A 120 2.52 -19.63 -1.65
N VAL A 121 1.77 -18.84 -0.87
CA VAL A 121 0.47 -18.28 -1.29
C VAL A 121 0.39 -16.79 -0.95
N THR A 122 -0.12 -16.01 -1.86
CA THR A 122 -0.21 -14.54 -1.70
C THR A 122 -1.22 -14.15 -0.62
N GLY A 123 -0.99 -13.02 0.06
CA GLY A 123 -1.97 -12.41 0.97
C GLY A 123 -2.11 -13.12 2.32
N VAL A 124 -1.07 -13.80 2.77
CA VAL A 124 -1.04 -14.50 4.06
C VAL A 124 -1.19 -13.50 5.21
N LEU A 125 -0.57 -12.32 5.10
CA LEU A 125 -0.71 -11.25 6.11
C LEU A 125 -2.18 -10.83 6.29
N SER A 126 -2.92 -10.70 5.18
CA SER A 126 -4.34 -10.36 5.23
C SER A 126 -5.17 -11.45 5.89
N ALA A 127 -4.82 -12.72 5.65
CA ALA A 127 -5.47 -13.85 6.32
C ALA A 127 -5.17 -13.85 7.82
N ALA A 128 -3.92 -13.56 8.21
CA ALA A 128 -3.53 -13.46 9.63
C ALA A 128 -4.30 -12.35 10.36
N VAL A 129 -4.46 -11.17 9.72
CA VAL A 129 -5.30 -10.09 10.27
C VAL A 129 -6.74 -10.58 10.46
N ALA A 130 -7.30 -11.24 9.44
CA ALA A 130 -8.68 -11.75 9.52
C ALA A 130 -8.83 -12.83 10.61
N CYS A 131 -7.83 -13.71 10.80
CA CYS A 131 -7.82 -14.69 11.90
C CYS A 131 -7.94 -13.98 13.25
N ARG A 132 -7.06 -13.00 13.51
CA ARG A 132 -7.09 -12.24 14.76
C ARG A 132 -8.46 -11.58 15.00
N ASP A 133 -8.97 -10.90 13.97
CA ASP A 133 -10.23 -10.15 14.09
C ASP A 133 -11.46 -11.06 14.29
N MET A 134 -11.35 -12.32 13.86
CA MET A 134 -12.40 -13.34 14.04
C MET A 134 -12.18 -14.25 15.26
N GLY A 135 -11.11 -14.04 16.03
CA GLY A 135 -10.79 -14.84 17.19
C GLY A 135 -10.28 -16.25 16.88
N ILE A 136 -9.77 -16.48 15.67
CA ILE A 136 -9.11 -17.74 15.28
C ILE A 136 -7.69 -17.70 15.85
N ARG A 137 -7.33 -18.69 16.65
CA ARG A 137 -6.10 -18.67 17.46
C ARG A 137 -4.84 -19.03 16.68
N THR A 138 -4.97 -19.96 15.72
CA THR A 138 -3.82 -20.53 15.02
C THR A 138 -3.99 -20.42 13.51
N ILE A 139 -2.91 -20.09 12.80
CA ILE A 139 -2.89 -20.14 11.34
C ILE A 139 -1.72 -21.02 10.88
N VAL A 140 -2.01 -21.98 10.01
CA VAL A 140 -1.02 -22.86 9.37
C VAL A 140 -0.78 -22.36 7.95
N VAL A 141 0.46 -22.01 7.68
CA VAL A 141 0.87 -21.37 6.40
C VAL A 141 2.16 -22.02 5.88
N PRO A 142 2.50 -21.84 4.60
CA PRO A 142 3.82 -22.26 4.11
C PRO A 142 4.95 -21.68 4.97
N ALA A 143 5.99 -22.43 5.23
CA ALA A 143 7.11 -21.99 6.08
C ALA A 143 7.72 -20.66 5.60
N MET A 144 7.81 -20.48 4.30
CA MET A 144 8.35 -19.24 3.71
C MET A 144 7.46 -18.01 3.96
N ASP A 145 6.16 -18.21 4.20
CA ASP A 145 5.18 -17.15 4.50
C ASP A 145 5.00 -16.93 6.01
N GLY A 146 5.60 -17.79 6.83
CA GLY A 146 5.44 -17.76 8.29
C GLY A 146 5.85 -16.43 8.92
N ALA A 147 6.98 -15.87 8.48
CA ALA A 147 7.51 -14.61 9.00
C ALA A 147 6.56 -13.43 8.70
N GLU A 148 5.91 -13.46 7.53
CA GLU A 148 4.89 -12.48 7.13
C GLU A 148 3.65 -12.57 8.04
N ALA A 149 3.13 -13.77 8.25
CA ALA A 149 1.97 -13.99 9.13
C ALA A 149 2.27 -13.57 10.57
N ALA A 150 3.48 -13.85 11.05
CA ALA A 150 3.90 -13.58 12.44
C ALA A 150 4.03 -12.08 12.75
N LEU A 151 3.93 -11.19 11.76
CA LEU A 151 3.85 -9.74 11.99
C LEU A 151 2.58 -9.34 12.77
N ILE A 152 1.56 -10.20 12.79
CA ILE A 152 0.28 -9.90 13.45
C ILE A 152 0.31 -10.49 14.88
N PRO A 153 0.30 -9.62 15.90
CA PRO A 153 0.27 -10.13 17.28
C PRO A 153 -1.08 -10.75 17.62
N GLY A 154 -1.06 -11.70 18.55
CA GLY A 154 -2.28 -12.33 19.08
C GLY A 154 -2.76 -13.56 18.35
N ILE A 155 -1.99 -14.04 17.35
CA ILE A 155 -2.24 -15.34 16.70
C ILE A 155 -0.99 -16.19 16.75
N GLU A 156 -1.18 -17.50 16.81
CA GLU A 156 -0.11 -18.48 16.71
C GLU A 156 0.08 -18.88 15.25
N VAL A 157 1.31 -18.72 14.75
CA VAL A 157 1.64 -19.03 13.35
C VAL A 157 2.46 -20.31 13.29
N ILE A 158 1.98 -21.29 12.55
CA ILE A 158 2.67 -22.55 12.29
C ILE A 158 3.13 -22.54 10.83
N GLY A 159 4.44 -22.47 10.61
CA GLY A 159 5.03 -22.52 9.28
C GLY A 159 5.38 -23.97 8.93
N VAL A 160 4.90 -24.44 7.77
CA VAL A 160 5.06 -25.84 7.36
C VAL A 160 5.64 -25.95 5.95
N SER A 161 6.50 -26.94 5.75
CA SER A 161 7.18 -27.17 4.48
C SER A 161 6.63 -28.36 3.70
N HIS A 162 5.94 -29.28 4.38
CA HIS A 162 5.44 -30.52 3.76
C HIS A 162 4.13 -30.98 4.39
N LEU A 163 3.29 -31.65 3.61
CA LEU A 163 1.98 -32.16 4.06
C LEU A 163 2.12 -33.13 5.25
N SER A 164 3.13 -34.02 5.23
CA SER A 164 3.34 -34.98 6.34
C SER A 164 3.70 -34.26 7.64
N GLU A 165 4.43 -33.15 7.57
CA GLU A 165 4.76 -32.33 8.73
C GLU A 165 3.48 -31.79 9.38
N VAL A 166 2.55 -31.26 8.58
CA VAL A 166 1.26 -30.74 9.09
C VAL A 166 0.48 -31.86 9.79
N VAL A 167 0.44 -33.04 9.18
CA VAL A 167 -0.28 -34.18 9.75
C VAL A 167 0.30 -34.57 11.11
N SER A 168 1.65 -34.68 11.22
CA SER A 168 2.32 -35.05 12.50
C SER A 168 2.12 -33.97 13.58
N ILE A 169 2.12 -32.68 13.19
CA ILE A 169 1.86 -31.59 14.16
C ILE A 169 0.41 -31.65 14.66
N LEU A 170 -0.56 -31.87 13.78
CA LEU A 170 -1.98 -31.91 14.15
C LEU A 170 -2.31 -33.15 14.96
N ALA A 171 -1.63 -34.27 14.68
CA ALA A 171 -1.76 -35.51 15.46
C ALA A 171 -1.08 -35.45 16.84
N GLY A 172 -0.26 -34.42 17.09
CA GLY A 172 0.49 -34.28 18.32
C GLY A 172 1.74 -35.15 18.38
N GLU A 173 2.21 -35.65 17.24
CA GLU A 173 3.42 -36.48 17.11
C GLU A 173 4.69 -35.66 16.97
N MET A 174 4.55 -34.40 16.60
CA MET A 174 5.66 -33.46 16.36
C MET A 174 5.35 -32.11 16.99
N ASP A 175 6.29 -31.62 17.80
CA ASP A 175 6.22 -30.23 18.28
C ASP A 175 6.67 -29.30 17.19
N CYS A 176 5.90 -28.26 16.96
CA CYS A 176 6.27 -27.19 16.03
C CYS A 176 6.23 -25.87 16.78
N PRO A 177 7.38 -25.26 17.05
CA PRO A 177 7.39 -23.96 17.71
C PRO A 177 6.76 -22.91 16.80
N ALA A 178 5.88 -22.09 17.36
CA ALA A 178 5.26 -20.99 16.62
C ALA A 178 6.35 -20.09 16.02
N VAL A 179 6.12 -19.67 14.78
CA VAL A 179 7.01 -18.73 14.08
C VAL A 179 7.00 -17.42 14.86
N ARG A 180 8.18 -16.93 15.22
CA ARG A 180 8.32 -15.63 15.91
C ARG A 180 8.50 -14.51 14.90
N PRO A 181 7.97 -13.31 15.20
CA PRO A 181 8.24 -12.17 14.36
C PRO A 181 9.75 -11.97 14.22
N MET A 182 10.22 -11.77 13.02
CA MET A 182 11.61 -11.36 12.82
C MET A 182 11.81 -10.01 13.50
N LYS A 183 12.84 -9.90 14.33
CA LYS A 183 13.30 -8.59 14.81
C LYS A 183 13.64 -7.76 13.58
N GLU A 184 13.25 -6.49 13.64
CA GLU A 184 13.50 -5.54 12.55
C GLU A 184 14.85 -5.78 11.92
N THR A 185 14.88 -6.33 10.74
CA THR A 185 16.07 -6.30 9.90
C THR A 185 16.36 -4.83 9.63
N LYS A 186 17.57 -4.40 9.94
CA LYS A 186 18.02 -3.07 9.50
C LYS A 186 17.67 -2.97 8.04
N ALA A 187 16.80 -2.02 7.72
CA ALA A 187 16.52 -1.69 6.33
C ALA A 187 17.85 -1.66 5.59
N LEU A 188 17.95 -2.40 4.51
CA LEU A 188 19.06 -2.24 3.58
C LEU A 188 19.18 -0.74 3.36
N GLU A 189 20.32 -0.16 3.74
CA GLU A 189 20.56 1.27 3.53
C GLU A 189 20.56 1.51 2.02
N GLU A 190 19.36 1.57 1.43
CA GLU A 190 19.26 2.17 0.11
C GLU A 190 19.80 3.59 0.26
N HIS A 191 20.88 3.90 -0.41
CA HIS A 191 21.46 5.23 -0.40
C HIS A 191 20.46 6.20 -1.05
N TYR A 192 19.60 6.76 -0.23
CA TYR A 192 18.74 7.84 -0.69
C TYR A 192 19.59 9.07 -0.98
N ALA A 193 19.23 9.79 -2.02
CA ALA A 193 19.80 11.11 -2.26
C ALA A 193 19.56 11.96 -1.00
N ASP A 194 20.62 12.40 -0.35
CA ASP A 194 20.49 13.29 0.80
C ASP A 194 20.21 14.72 0.33
N PHE A 195 19.41 15.48 1.07
CA PHE A 195 19.17 16.88 0.77
C PHE A 195 20.46 17.70 0.70
N ALA A 196 21.49 17.29 1.46
CA ALA A 196 22.80 17.92 1.39
C ALA A 196 23.53 17.69 0.07
N ASP A 197 23.15 16.64 -0.70
CA ASP A 197 23.72 16.37 -2.02
C ASP A 197 23.05 17.19 -3.14
N VAL A 198 21.86 17.75 -2.87
CA VAL A 198 21.17 18.63 -3.80
C VAL A 198 21.82 20.00 -3.74
N ARG A 199 22.40 20.43 -4.84
CA ARG A 199 23.08 21.73 -4.94
C ARG A 199 22.07 22.86 -5.14
N GLY A 200 22.27 23.99 -4.47
CA GLY A 200 21.36 25.13 -4.56
C GLY A 200 19.92 24.79 -4.16
N GLN A 201 18.95 25.25 -4.92
CA GLN A 201 17.52 24.90 -4.84
C GLN A 201 16.88 25.16 -3.46
N GLN A 202 17.24 26.24 -2.77
CA GLN A 202 16.78 26.51 -1.41
C GLN A 202 15.25 26.63 -1.31
N ALA A 203 14.63 27.32 -2.29
CA ALA A 203 13.17 27.45 -2.34
C ALA A 203 12.48 26.10 -2.52
N ALA A 204 12.99 25.26 -3.42
CA ALA A 204 12.44 23.93 -3.68
C ALA A 204 12.63 23.01 -2.44
N LYS A 205 13.79 23.06 -1.81
CA LYS A 205 14.06 22.30 -0.56
C LYS A 205 13.08 22.69 0.54
N ARG A 206 12.86 24.00 0.74
CA ARG A 206 11.93 24.50 1.75
C ARG A 206 10.49 24.08 1.45
N ALA A 207 10.07 24.15 0.17
CA ALA A 207 8.73 23.72 -0.22
C ALA A 207 8.53 22.22 0.00
N LEU A 208 9.55 21.39 -0.28
CA LEU A 208 9.50 19.95 -0.03
C LEU A 208 9.46 19.63 1.48
N GLU A 209 10.17 20.39 2.29
CA GLU A 209 10.08 20.27 3.76
C GLU A 209 8.64 20.55 4.24
N ILE A 210 8.01 21.61 3.73
CA ILE A 210 6.60 21.95 4.06
C ILE A 210 5.68 20.84 3.59
N ALA A 211 5.88 20.33 2.37
CA ALA A 211 5.09 19.22 1.81
C ALA A 211 5.19 17.97 2.69
N ALA A 212 6.40 17.60 3.09
CA ALA A 212 6.64 16.43 3.96
C ALA A 212 5.99 16.60 5.33
N ALA A 213 6.08 17.81 5.90
CA ALA A 213 5.49 18.11 7.20
C ALA A 213 3.97 18.08 7.18
N GLY A 214 3.34 18.62 6.13
CA GLY A 214 1.88 18.75 6.02
C GLY A 214 1.18 17.64 5.25
N GLY A 215 1.91 16.80 4.52
CA GLY A 215 1.34 15.79 3.64
C GLY A 215 0.81 16.40 2.33
N HIS A 216 1.45 17.46 1.84
CA HIS A 216 0.97 18.24 0.69
C HIS A 216 1.48 17.71 -0.65
N ASN A 217 0.63 17.76 -1.67
CA ASN A 217 0.97 17.40 -3.05
C ASN A 217 1.77 18.53 -3.71
N VAL A 218 2.76 18.16 -4.52
CA VAL A 218 3.75 19.10 -5.08
C VAL A 218 3.82 18.97 -6.60
N LEU A 219 3.85 20.11 -7.30
CA LEU A 219 4.19 20.20 -8.72
C LEU A 219 5.50 20.97 -8.86
N MET A 220 6.50 20.34 -9.44
CA MET A 220 7.79 20.98 -9.77
C MET A 220 7.83 21.36 -11.24
N SER A 221 8.06 22.64 -11.53
CA SER A 221 8.19 23.15 -12.90
C SER A 221 9.61 23.67 -13.10
N GLY A 222 10.31 23.16 -14.10
CA GLY A 222 11.69 23.59 -14.37
C GLY A 222 12.26 22.97 -15.63
N ALA A 223 13.34 23.54 -16.14
CA ALA A 223 14.00 23.06 -17.35
C ALA A 223 14.43 21.58 -17.22
N PRO A 224 14.56 20.87 -18.34
CA PRO A 224 15.18 19.54 -18.31
C PRO A 224 16.57 19.64 -17.64
N GLY A 225 16.91 18.68 -16.79
CA GLY A 225 18.19 18.68 -16.08
C GLY A 225 18.26 19.56 -14.84
N ALA A 226 17.21 20.28 -14.47
CA ALA A 226 17.21 21.16 -13.27
C ALA A 226 17.25 20.41 -11.94
N GLY A 227 17.21 19.07 -11.93
CA GLY A 227 17.31 18.27 -10.70
C GLY A 227 15.97 17.86 -10.08
N LYS A 228 14.84 17.99 -10.80
CA LYS A 228 13.50 17.65 -10.30
C LYS A 228 13.40 16.22 -9.77
N THR A 229 13.93 15.25 -10.52
CA THR A 229 13.92 13.84 -10.13
C THR A 229 14.78 13.59 -8.89
N LEU A 230 15.93 14.27 -8.79
CA LEU A 230 16.81 14.19 -7.61
C LEU A 230 16.10 14.73 -6.37
N LEU A 231 15.43 15.88 -6.49
CA LEU A 231 14.64 16.47 -5.41
C LEU A 231 13.51 15.53 -4.96
N ALA A 232 12.82 14.89 -5.91
CA ALA A 232 11.75 13.93 -5.60
C ALA A 232 12.29 12.72 -4.84
N ARG A 233 13.45 12.20 -5.22
CA ARG A 233 14.09 11.07 -4.51
C ARG A 233 14.56 11.49 -3.11
N ALA A 234 15.14 12.68 -2.99
CA ALA A 234 15.61 13.19 -1.69
C ALA A 234 14.45 13.41 -0.71
N LEU A 235 13.25 13.72 -1.21
CA LEU A 235 12.03 13.90 -0.39
C LEU A 235 11.76 12.65 0.48
N ARG A 236 11.99 11.44 -0.05
CA ARG A 236 11.80 10.21 0.72
C ARG A 236 12.63 10.23 2.01
N GLY A 237 13.87 10.75 1.92
CA GLY A 237 14.82 10.81 3.05
C GLY A 237 14.39 11.73 4.18
N ILE A 238 13.48 12.67 3.94
CA ILE A 238 13.00 13.59 4.99
C ILE A 238 11.61 13.23 5.53
N LEU A 239 10.91 12.25 4.93
CA LEU A 239 9.61 11.81 5.45
C LEU A 239 9.76 11.17 6.84
N PRO A 240 8.76 11.33 7.72
CA PRO A 240 8.73 10.59 8.98
C PRO A 240 8.73 9.08 8.75
N PRO A 241 9.41 8.30 9.61
CA PRO A 241 9.33 6.83 9.50
C PRO A 241 7.88 6.37 9.64
N MET A 242 7.57 5.21 9.10
CA MET A 242 6.24 4.62 9.25
C MET A 242 6.04 4.12 10.69
N THR A 243 4.82 4.21 11.18
CA THR A 243 4.44 3.47 12.39
C THR A 243 4.31 2.00 12.04
N THR A 244 4.30 1.14 13.05
CA THR A 244 4.09 -0.30 12.83
C THR A 244 2.78 -0.57 12.07
N GLU A 245 1.72 0.15 12.40
CA GLU A 245 0.43 0.04 11.72
C GLU A 245 0.53 0.44 10.24
N GLU A 246 1.17 1.58 9.95
CA GLU A 246 1.41 2.03 8.57
C GLU A 246 2.24 0.99 7.79
N ALA A 247 3.26 0.42 8.42
CA ALA A 247 4.12 -0.60 7.80
C ALA A 247 3.32 -1.86 7.47
N ILE A 248 2.45 -2.31 8.37
CA ILE A 248 1.56 -3.45 8.14
C ILE A 248 0.59 -3.16 6.99
N ASP A 249 -0.02 -1.95 6.95
CA ASP A 249 -0.93 -1.57 5.86
C ASP A 249 -0.23 -1.62 4.50
N VAL A 250 0.99 -1.07 4.41
CA VAL A 250 1.79 -1.11 3.18
C VAL A 250 2.13 -2.56 2.83
N THR A 251 2.61 -3.33 3.80
CA THR A 251 3.01 -4.74 3.59
C THR A 251 1.84 -5.57 3.04
N ARG A 252 0.62 -5.36 3.53
CA ARG A 252 -0.59 -6.05 3.02
C ARG A 252 -0.80 -5.79 1.52
N ILE A 253 -0.57 -4.57 1.05
CA ILE A 253 -0.70 -4.23 -0.37
C ILE A 253 0.36 -4.99 -1.18
N TYR A 254 1.60 -4.99 -0.71
CA TYR A 254 2.72 -5.68 -1.39
C TYR A 254 2.55 -7.21 -1.34
N SER A 255 2.04 -7.76 -0.26
CA SER A 255 1.71 -9.18 -0.11
C SER A 255 0.67 -9.62 -1.16
N VAL A 256 -0.43 -8.88 -1.28
CA VAL A 256 -1.49 -9.18 -2.26
C VAL A 256 -0.98 -9.01 -3.70
N ALA A 257 -0.06 -8.07 -3.92
CA ALA A 257 0.58 -7.85 -5.22
C ALA A 257 1.65 -8.88 -5.57
N ASN A 258 2.02 -9.75 -4.63
CA ASN A 258 3.16 -10.70 -4.76
C ASN A 258 4.49 -9.97 -5.01
N LEU A 259 4.71 -8.87 -4.26
CA LEU A 259 5.89 -7.99 -4.40
C LEU A 259 6.68 -7.86 -3.10
N LEU A 260 6.45 -8.74 -2.12
CA LEU A 260 7.26 -8.74 -0.90
C LEU A 260 8.66 -9.28 -1.21
N PRO A 261 9.72 -8.62 -0.74
CA PRO A 261 11.08 -9.17 -0.85
C PRO A 261 11.21 -10.47 -0.05
N GLU A 262 11.90 -11.45 -0.58
CA GLU A 262 12.11 -12.76 0.08
C GLU A 262 12.78 -12.62 1.45
N ASP A 263 13.71 -11.66 1.58
CA ASP A 263 14.50 -11.47 2.80
C ASP A 263 13.86 -10.49 3.80
N SER A 264 12.70 -9.90 3.48
CA SER A 264 12.08 -8.91 4.34
C SER A 264 10.55 -9.05 4.31
N PRO A 265 9.97 -9.68 5.33
CA PRO A 265 8.50 -9.85 5.40
C PRO A 265 7.75 -8.55 5.70
N LEU A 266 8.46 -7.47 6.10
CA LEU A 266 7.85 -6.19 6.46
C LEU A 266 8.45 -5.06 5.61
N ILE A 267 7.59 -4.29 4.96
CA ILE A 267 8.00 -3.04 4.27
C ILE A 267 8.08 -1.96 5.36
N SER A 268 9.28 -1.70 5.84
CA SER A 268 9.52 -0.72 6.92
C SER A 268 9.73 0.70 6.41
N GLU A 269 10.00 0.88 5.12
CA GLU A 269 10.29 2.17 4.52
C GLU A 269 9.13 2.66 3.63
N ARG A 270 8.91 3.98 3.65
CA ARG A 270 7.86 4.57 2.82
C ARG A 270 8.10 4.30 1.35
N PRO A 271 7.11 3.74 0.63
CA PRO A 271 7.26 3.48 -0.80
C PRO A 271 7.57 4.75 -1.61
N PHE A 272 8.41 4.59 -2.62
CA PHE A 272 8.67 5.63 -3.63
C PHE A 272 8.40 5.01 -5.00
N ARG A 273 7.25 5.33 -5.58
CA ARG A 273 6.82 4.74 -6.86
C ARG A 273 6.98 5.77 -7.98
N VAL A 274 7.79 5.42 -8.95
CA VAL A 274 8.03 6.27 -10.13
C VAL A 274 7.17 5.75 -11.26
N VAL A 275 6.31 6.60 -11.79
CA VAL A 275 5.45 6.25 -12.92
C VAL A 275 5.88 7.07 -14.14
N HIS A 276 6.19 6.39 -15.22
CA HIS A 276 6.55 7.00 -16.48
C HIS A 276 5.27 7.24 -17.32
N HIS A 277 5.25 8.28 -18.13
CA HIS A 277 4.08 8.64 -18.95
C HIS A 277 3.66 7.55 -19.94
N THR A 278 4.54 6.58 -20.25
CA THR A 278 4.22 5.44 -21.12
C THR A 278 3.50 4.30 -20.38
N ALA A 279 3.37 4.39 -19.06
CA ALA A 279 2.71 3.34 -18.28
C ALA A 279 1.23 3.21 -18.65
N SER A 280 0.72 1.99 -18.68
CA SER A 280 -0.69 1.75 -18.99
C SER A 280 -1.60 2.19 -17.83
N ALA A 281 -2.83 2.57 -18.15
CA ALA A 281 -3.82 2.92 -17.11
C ALA A 281 -4.00 1.76 -16.11
N VAL A 282 -3.96 0.51 -16.60
CA VAL A 282 -4.11 -0.68 -15.74
C VAL A 282 -2.92 -0.84 -14.78
N SER A 283 -1.69 -0.58 -15.22
CA SER A 283 -0.53 -0.64 -14.31
C SER A 283 -0.60 0.45 -13.23
N ILE A 284 -1.15 1.62 -13.56
CA ILE A 284 -1.25 2.76 -12.64
C ILE A 284 -2.39 2.53 -11.63
N VAL A 285 -3.56 2.19 -12.11
CA VAL A 285 -4.80 2.03 -11.31
C VAL A 285 -4.84 0.67 -10.61
N GLY A 286 -4.36 -0.34 -11.30
CA GLY A 286 -4.58 -1.74 -10.96
C GLY A 286 -5.65 -2.38 -11.83
N GLY A 287 -5.81 -3.67 -11.70
CA GLY A 287 -6.78 -4.42 -12.49
C GLY A 287 -6.30 -5.84 -12.78
N GLY A 288 -6.73 -6.37 -13.91
CA GLY A 288 -6.48 -7.75 -14.30
C GLY A 288 -7.75 -8.59 -14.21
N GLN A 289 -7.65 -9.89 -14.51
CA GLN A 289 -8.77 -10.82 -14.34
C GLN A 289 -9.15 -10.96 -12.87
N THR A 290 -8.16 -11.08 -12.01
CA THR A 290 -8.33 -10.93 -10.56
C THR A 290 -7.80 -9.52 -10.24
N PRO A 291 -8.66 -8.59 -9.81
CA PRO A 291 -8.21 -7.22 -9.58
C PRO A 291 -7.11 -7.11 -8.54
N GLY A 292 -5.92 -6.70 -8.98
CA GLY A 292 -4.77 -6.43 -8.13
C GLY A 292 -4.47 -4.94 -8.02
N PRO A 293 -3.67 -4.52 -7.01
CA PRO A 293 -3.31 -3.11 -6.84
C PRO A 293 -2.35 -2.63 -7.93
N GLY A 294 -2.48 -1.36 -8.31
CA GLY A 294 -1.57 -0.68 -9.24
C GLY A 294 -0.59 0.23 -8.50
N GLU A 295 0.19 1.01 -9.26
CA GLU A 295 1.21 1.92 -8.72
C GLU A 295 0.64 2.93 -7.71
N ILE A 296 -0.61 3.37 -7.92
CA ILE A 296 -1.33 4.25 -7.00
C ILE A 296 -1.43 3.61 -5.60
N SER A 297 -1.84 2.34 -5.54
CA SER A 297 -1.97 1.62 -4.27
C SER A 297 -0.59 1.24 -3.70
N LEU A 298 0.36 0.86 -4.57
CA LEU A 298 1.72 0.53 -4.16
C LEU A 298 2.46 1.75 -3.57
N ALA A 299 2.00 2.98 -3.88
CA ALA A 299 2.53 4.22 -3.30
C ALA A 299 1.91 4.56 -1.93
N HIS A 300 0.97 3.74 -1.43
CA HIS A 300 0.27 4.01 -0.15
C HIS A 300 1.26 4.31 0.98
N ARG A 301 0.98 5.36 1.76
CA ARG A 301 1.82 5.89 2.86
C ARG A 301 3.19 6.42 2.40
N GLY A 302 3.40 6.51 1.07
CA GLY A 302 4.66 6.95 0.48
C GLY A 302 4.49 8.07 -0.53
N ILE A 303 5.27 8.00 -1.60
CA ILE A 303 5.33 9.01 -2.66
C ILE A 303 4.97 8.35 -4.00
N LEU A 304 4.05 8.96 -4.72
CA LEU A 304 3.81 8.69 -6.14
C LEU A 304 4.47 9.80 -6.95
N PHE A 305 5.53 9.47 -7.68
CA PHE A 305 6.26 10.43 -8.50
C PHE A 305 5.87 10.29 -9.97
N LEU A 306 5.33 11.35 -10.55
CA LEU A 306 4.97 11.42 -11.96
C LEU A 306 5.95 12.35 -12.68
N ASP A 307 6.87 11.79 -13.44
CA ASP A 307 7.77 12.59 -14.24
C ASP A 307 7.11 12.96 -15.58
N GLU A 308 7.39 14.14 -16.08
CA GLU A 308 6.82 14.67 -17.33
C GLU A 308 5.28 14.66 -17.33
N LEU A 309 4.67 15.21 -16.27
CA LEU A 309 3.22 15.20 -16.04
C LEU A 309 2.39 15.57 -17.28
N ALA A 310 2.85 16.55 -18.07
CA ALA A 310 2.14 17.04 -19.26
C ALA A 310 2.13 16.03 -20.43
N GLU A 311 2.94 14.98 -20.37
CA GLU A 311 3.00 13.95 -21.42
C GLU A 311 2.04 12.78 -21.15
N PHE A 312 1.49 12.69 -19.95
CA PHE A 312 0.52 11.64 -19.61
C PHE A 312 -0.78 11.79 -20.40
N PRO A 313 -1.40 10.70 -20.83
CA PRO A 313 -2.75 10.75 -21.38
C PRO A 313 -3.75 11.36 -20.38
N SER A 314 -4.64 12.24 -20.84
CA SER A 314 -5.63 12.90 -19.95
C SER A 314 -6.47 11.91 -19.15
N GLN A 315 -6.82 10.77 -19.75
CA GLN A 315 -7.60 9.72 -19.08
C GLN A 315 -6.87 9.16 -17.86
N VAL A 316 -5.54 8.99 -17.95
CA VAL A 316 -4.71 8.50 -16.84
C VAL A 316 -4.68 9.55 -15.72
N LEU A 317 -4.54 10.83 -16.08
CA LEU A 317 -4.50 11.91 -15.08
C LEU A 317 -5.85 12.06 -14.35
N GLU A 318 -6.98 11.85 -15.05
CA GLU A 318 -8.30 11.96 -14.43
C GLU A 318 -8.55 10.89 -13.36
N VAL A 319 -7.96 9.69 -13.53
CA VAL A 319 -8.10 8.62 -12.54
C VAL A 319 -7.46 9.00 -11.20
N LEU A 320 -6.43 9.85 -11.19
CA LEU A 320 -5.78 10.31 -9.95
C LEU A 320 -6.71 11.16 -9.07
N ARG A 321 -7.81 11.70 -9.63
CA ARG A 321 -8.69 12.59 -8.88
C ARG A 321 -9.34 11.90 -7.67
N GLN A 322 -9.78 10.66 -7.86
CA GLN A 322 -10.41 9.90 -6.77
C GLN A 322 -9.42 9.65 -5.61
N PRO A 323 -8.25 9.01 -5.85
CA PRO A 323 -7.34 8.75 -4.72
C PRO A 323 -6.78 10.00 -4.05
N LEU A 324 -6.61 11.11 -4.78
CA LEU A 324 -6.17 12.37 -4.18
C LEU A 324 -7.23 13.02 -3.28
N GLU A 325 -8.48 12.57 -3.36
CA GLU A 325 -9.59 13.08 -2.55
C GLU A 325 -9.99 12.07 -1.47
N ASP A 326 -10.28 10.84 -1.90
CA ASP A 326 -10.84 9.79 -1.06
C ASP A 326 -9.76 8.93 -0.37
N ARG A 327 -8.50 9.02 -0.79
CA ARG A 327 -7.36 8.20 -0.32
C ARG A 327 -7.57 6.71 -0.55
N THR A 328 -8.44 6.38 -1.48
CA THR A 328 -8.73 5.02 -1.92
C THR A 328 -8.93 5.01 -3.43
N ILE A 329 -8.74 3.85 -4.02
CA ILE A 329 -9.05 3.63 -5.43
C ILE A 329 -9.94 2.40 -5.57
N THR A 330 -11.03 2.53 -6.31
CA THR A 330 -11.98 1.44 -6.52
C THR A 330 -11.87 0.94 -7.96
N ILE A 331 -11.60 -0.34 -8.09
CA ILE A 331 -11.50 -1.04 -9.38
C ILE A 331 -12.79 -1.82 -9.58
N THR A 332 -13.60 -1.41 -10.54
CA THR A 332 -14.88 -2.08 -10.86
C THR A 332 -14.69 -2.95 -12.11
N ARG A 333 -15.09 -4.20 -12.03
CA ARG A 333 -15.07 -5.17 -13.12
C ARG A 333 -16.40 -5.94 -13.14
N ALA A 334 -16.63 -6.71 -14.18
CA ALA A 334 -17.85 -7.53 -14.30
C ALA A 334 -18.03 -8.50 -13.11
N GLN A 335 -16.95 -8.88 -12.46
CA GLN A 335 -16.95 -9.83 -11.34
C GLN A 335 -17.08 -9.15 -9.96
N GLY A 336 -17.21 -7.82 -9.92
CA GLY A 336 -17.36 -7.06 -8.67
C GLY A 336 -16.44 -5.83 -8.59
N SER A 337 -16.55 -5.13 -7.49
CA SER A 337 -15.71 -3.96 -7.18
C SER A 337 -14.79 -4.27 -6.02
N VAL A 338 -13.54 -3.86 -6.15
CA VAL A 338 -12.52 -4.00 -5.10
C VAL A 338 -11.91 -2.64 -4.83
N THR A 339 -11.81 -2.26 -3.56
CA THR A 339 -11.21 -0.99 -3.15
C THR A 339 -9.86 -1.23 -2.50
N PHE A 340 -8.85 -0.47 -2.93
CA PHE A 340 -7.51 -0.48 -2.37
C PHE A 340 -7.21 0.86 -1.71
N PRO A 341 -6.46 0.87 -0.60
CA PRO A 341 -6.00 2.13 -0.01
C PRO A 341 -5.01 2.82 -0.95
N ALA A 342 -5.02 4.16 -0.97
CA ALA A 342 -4.24 4.99 -1.88
C ALA A 342 -3.93 6.35 -1.25
N ASP A 343 -3.47 6.35 0.01
CA ASP A 343 -3.08 7.56 0.74
C ASP A 343 -1.58 7.80 0.51
N PHE A 344 -1.25 8.60 -0.49
CA PHE A 344 0.12 8.90 -0.91
C PHE A 344 0.31 10.42 -1.05
N THR A 345 1.55 10.87 -1.06
CA THR A 345 1.92 12.23 -1.46
C THR A 345 2.22 12.23 -2.96
N LEU A 346 1.47 13.00 -3.73
CA LEU A 346 1.75 13.18 -5.15
C LEU A 346 2.89 14.17 -5.33
N VAL A 347 3.93 13.76 -6.03
CA VAL A 347 5.00 14.65 -6.49
C VAL A 347 5.03 14.56 -8.01
N ALA A 348 4.78 15.66 -8.67
CA ALA A 348 4.75 15.70 -10.14
C ALA A 348 5.83 16.65 -10.64
N ALA A 349 6.41 16.33 -11.78
CA ALA A 349 7.41 17.16 -12.43
C ALA A 349 6.96 17.49 -13.87
N MET A 350 7.19 18.72 -14.30
CA MET A 350 6.90 19.13 -15.67
C MET A 350 7.95 20.14 -16.16
N ASN A 351 8.07 20.25 -17.46
CA ASN A 351 8.86 21.30 -18.08
C ASN A 351 7.96 22.54 -18.27
N PRO A 352 8.48 23.75 -18.03
CA PRO A 352 7.68 24.96 -18.21
C PRO A 352 7.25 25.10 -19.67
N PRO A 353 6.11 25.71 -19.94
CA PRO A 353 5.73 26.01 -21.32
C PRO A 353 6.74 26.98 -21.94
N MET A 354 7.36 26.60 -23.07
CA MET A 354 8.23 27.51 -23.80
C MET A 354 7.42 28.65 -24.40
N ALA A 355 7.97 29.86 -24.39
CA ALA A 355 7.30 31.09 -24.80
C ALA A 355 6.97 31.15 -26.30
N THR A 356 7.37 30.16 -27.11
CA THR A 356 7.15 30.12 -28.55
C THR A 356 6.15 29.03 -28.95
N GLY A 357 4.89 29.39 -28.97
CA GLY A 357 3.83 28.80 -29.81
C GLY A 357 3.42 27.34 -29.67
N GLY A 358 4.18 26.49 -28.95
CA GLY A 358 3.90 25.07 -28.92
C GLY A 358 3.28 24.51 -27.63
N PRO A 359 3.62 24.96 -26.43
CA PRO A 359 3.29 24.24 -25.19
C PRO A 359 2.01 24.65 -24.47
N GLN A 360 1.34 25.73 -24.84
CA GLN A 360 0.02 26.03 -24.24
C GLN A 360 -0.97 24.86 -24.44
N ARG A 361 -0.83 24.14 -25.55
CA ARG A 361 -1.61 22.93 -25.81
C ARG A 361 -1.28 21.75 -24.85
N LYS A 362 -0.07 21.67 -24.28
CA LYS A 362 0.29 20.59 -23.35
C LYS A 362 -0.24 20.84 -21.93
N MET A 363 -0.21 22.09 -21.45
CA MET A 363 -0.84 22.41 -20.15
C MET A 363 -2.36 22.24 -20.19
N SER A 364 -2.99 22.42 -21.36
CA SER A 364 -4.44 22.19 -21.48
C SER A 364 -4.84 20.73 -21.32
N ARG A 365 -3.89 19.78 -21.32
CA ARG A 365 -4.17 18.36 -21.06
C ARG A 365 -4.35 18.06 -19.56
N ILE A 366 -3.79 18.92 -18.70
CA ILE A 366 -3.94 18.75 -17.25
C ILE A 366 -5.20 19.52 -16.86
N SER A 367 -6.19 18.81 -16.37
CA SER A 367 -7.47 19.44 -16.00
C SER A 367 -7.31 20.37 -14.79
N ARG A 368 -8.05 21.47 -14.77
CA ARG A 368 -8.10 22.37 -13.60
C ARG A 368 -8.44 21.61 -12.30
N PRO A 369 -9.42 20.68 -12.30
CA PRO A 369 -9.70 19.92 -11.09
C PRO A 369 -8.52 19.10 -10.55
N LEU A 370 -7.61 18.62 -11.41
CA LEU A 370 -6.41 17.93 -10.95
C LEU A 370 -5.39 18.93 -10.37
N LEU A 371 -5.19 20.07 -11.06
CA LEU A 371 -4.30 21.14 -10.56
C LEU A 371 -4.78 21.67 -9.20
N ASP A 372 -6.09 21.81 -9.01
CA ASP A 372 -6.67 22.24 -7.73
C ASP A 372 -6.37 21.25 -6.58
N ARG A 373 -5.93 20.01 -6.87
CA ARG A 373 -5.55 19.02 -5.87
C ARG A 373 -4.05 19.01 -5.56
N ILE A 374 -3.28 19.84 -6.27
CA ILE A 374 -1.86 20.06 -6.00
C ILE A 374 -1.74 21.31 -5.12
N ASP A 375 -1.14 21.13 -3.94
CA ASP A 375 -1.12 22.19 -2.92
C ASP A 375 0.00 23.20 -3.16
N LEU A 376 1.15 22.71 -3.65
CA LEU A 376 2.36 23.53 -3.83
C LEU A 376 2.86 23.41 -5.26
N THR A 377 3.05 24.55 -5.90
CA THR A 377 3.71 24.63 -7.22
C THR A 377 5.02 25.40 -7.04
N ILE A 378 6.13 24.78 -7.44
CA ILE A 378 7.47 25.34 -7.24
C ILE A 378 8.27 25.38 -8.54
N GLY A 379 8.94 26.50 -8.76
CA GLY A 379 9.96 26.61 -9.80
C GLY A 379 11.25 25.92 -9.37
N VAL A 380 11.84 25.16 -10.29
CA VAL A 380 13.14 24.52 -10.08
C VAL A 380 14.07 25.07 -11.15
N ASP A 381 14.89 26.03 -10.78
CA ASP A 381 15.79 26.71 -11.69
C ASP A 381 17.03 25.83 -12.00
N PRO A 382 17.67 26.02 -13.15
CA PRO A 382 18.94 25.35 -13.42
C PRO A 382 19.98 25.71 -12.34
N VAL A 383 20.74 24.72 -11.90
CA VAL A 383 21.81 24.94 -10.92
C VAL A 383 22.98 25.66 -11.63
N GLU A 384 23.51 26.68 -11.02
CA GLU A 384 24.68 27.38 -11.57
C GLU A 384 25.89 26.44 -11.63
N ILE A 385 26.67 26.57 -12.69
CA ILE A 385 27.88 25.74 -12.91
C ILE A 385 28.85 25.88 -11.73
N ALA A 386 28.96 27.10 -11.19
CA ALA A 386 29.81 27.38 -10.04
C ALA A 386 29.41 26.52 -8.80
N ASP A 387 28.10 26.34 -8.58
CA ASP A 387 27.60 25.49 -7.49
C ASP A 387 27.90 23.99 -7.74
N LEU A 388 27.89 23.57 -9.01
CA LEU A 388 28.17 22.17 -9.38
C LEU A 388 29.65 21.81 -9.22
N GLN A 389 30.57 22.76 -9.51
CA GLN A 389 32.01 22.56 -9.45
C GLN A 389 32.56 22.66 -8.03
N GLY A 390 31.83 23.28 -7.12
CA GLY A 390 32.27 23.46 -5.72
C GLY A 390 32.22 22.17 -4.91
N THR A 391 33.04 22.10 -3.86
CA THR A 391 32.90 21.04 -2.84
C THR A 391 31.56 21.20 -2.12
N ARG A 392 31.07 20.11 -1.55
CA ARG A 392 29.83 20.16 -0.73
C ARG A 392 29.97 21.26 0.33
N PRO A 393 29.05 22.23 0.38
CA PRO A 393 29.14 23.27 1.40
C PRO A 393 29.16 22.64 2.81
N LYS A 394 30.07 23.10 3.65
CA LYS A 394 30.19 22.59 5.03
C LYS A 394 28.87 22.74 5.82
N ASN A 395 28.05 23.70 5.43
CA ASN A 395 26.78 24.00 6.09
C ASN A 395 25.58 23.41 5.31
N ALA A 396 25.81 22.46 4.38
CA ALA A 396 24.71 21.82 3.66
C ALA A 396 23.84 21.03 4.64
N GLU A 397 22.56 21.34 4.64
CA GLU A 397 21.61 20.77 5.60
C GLU A 397 21.27 19.33 5.20
N THR A 398 21.47 18.38 6.12
CA THR A 398 21.24 16.96 5.87
C THR A 398 19.75 16.61 5.95
N SER A 399 19.36 15.54 5.26
CA SER A 399 18.00 14.99 5.36
C SER A 399 17.61 14.68 6.80
N GLU A 400 18.55 14.24 7.63
CA GLU A 400 18.29 13.96 9.05
C GLU A 400 17.91 15.23 9.82
N ALA A 401 18.62 16.34 9.61
CA ALA A 401 18.33 17.61 10.27
C ALA A 401 16.94 18.13 9.89
N ILE A 402 16.59 18.03 8.61
CA ILE A 402 15.26 18.42 8.12
C ILE A 402 14.19 17.50 8.71
N ARG A 403 14.43 16.19 8.72
CA ARG A 403 13.50 15.19 9.27
C ARG A 403 13.16 15.46 10.74
N LYS A 404 14.15 15.90 11.54
CA LYS A 404 13.92 16.28 12.96
C LYS A 404 12.89 17.42 13.08
N ARG A 405 12.98 18.45 12.22
CA ARG A 405 11.99 19.55 12.20
C ARG A 405 10.61 19.06 11.76
N ILE A 406 10.57 18.17 10.75
CA ILE A 406 9.32 17.59 10.26
C ILE A 406 8.65 16.77 11.38
N LEU A 407 9.42 15.97 12.10
CA LEU A 407 8.91 15.17 13.24
C LEU A 407 8.32 16.05 14.33
N ALA A 408 8.97 17.17 14.64
CA ALA A 408 8.46 18.15 15.60
C ALA A 408 7.12 18.74 15.12
N ALA A 409 7.05 19.14 13.83
CA ALA A 409 5.82 19.68 13.23
C ALA A 409 4.69 18.63 13.22
N ARG A 410 5.00 17.36 12.94
CA ARG A 410 4.03 16.26 13.00
C ARG A 410 3.57 16.01 14.44
N GLY A 411 4.44 16.18 15.41
CA GLY A 411 4.08 16.12 16.84
C GLY A 411 2.99 17.15 17.20
N TRP A 412 3.14 18.39 16.71
CA TRP A 412 2.12 19.42 16.90
C TRP A 412 0.81 19.08 16.19
N GLN A 413 0.87 18.54 14.98
CA GLN A 413 -0.32 18.11 14.25
C GLN A 413 -1.04 16.97 15.00
N ARG A 414 -0.28 15.99 15.53
CA ARG A 414 -0.86 14.89 16.31
C ARG A 414 -1.65 15.41 17.52
N LYS A 415 -1.10 16.39 18.26
CA LYS A 415 -1.81 17.03 19.39
C LYS A 415 -3.07 17.76 18.91
N ARG A 416 -2.96 18.51 17.80
CA ARG A 416 -4.11 19.25 17.22
C ARG A 416 -5.24 18.33 16.83
N PHE A 417 -4.92 17.18 16.27
CA PHE A 417 -5.90 16.22 15.72
C PHE A 417 -6.33 15.12 16.69
N GLU A 418 -5.92 15.26 17.98
CA GLU A 418 -6.30 14.29 19.01
C GLU A 418 -7.84 14.14 19.07
N GLY A 419 -8.32 12.91 19.07
CA GLY A 419 -9.75 12.60 19.02
C GLY A 419 -10.38 12.66 17.62
N THR A 420 -9.58 12.81 16.56
CA THR A 420 -10.04 12.76 15.16
C THR A 420 -9.29 11.66 14.40
N SER A 421 -9.75 11.37 13.19
CA SER A 421 -9.04 10.44 12.27
C SER A 421 -7.96 11.13 11.43
N LEU A 422 -7.73 12.43 11.64
CA LEU A 422 -6.78 13.21 10.85
C LEU A 422 -5.34 12.96 11.32
N VAL A 423 -4.42 12.88 10.36
CA VAL A 423 -2.98 12.69 10.62
C VAL A 423 -2.17 13.93 10.20
N THR A 424 -2.58 14.61 9.14
CA THR A 424 -1.83 15.71 8.54
C THR A 424 -2.73 16.88 8.20
N ASN A 425 -2.13 18.05 8.05
CA ASN A 425 -2.86 19.27 7.68
C ASN A 425 -3.55 19.13 6.32
N ALA A 426 -2.93 18.44 5.36
CA ALA A 426 -3.54 18.23 4.03
C ALA A 426 -4.82 17.39 4.08
N ALA A 427 -5.06 16.68 5.18
CA ALA A 427 -6.26 15.87 5.38
C ALA A 427 -7.46 16.67 5.90
N MET A 428 -7.26 17.94 6.32
CA MET A 428 -8.35 18.77 6.84
C MET A 428 -9.38 19.10 5.77
N ASP A 429 -10.67 18.96 6.09
CA ASP A 429 -11.76 19.50 5.30
C ASP A 429 -12.09 20.95 5.76
N VAL A 430 -13.06 21.58 5.12
CA VAL A 430 -13.45 22.97 5.41
C VAL A 430 -13.84 23.15 6.87
N ARG A 431 -14.60 22.20 7.46
CA ARG A 431 -15.05 22.30 8.87
C ARG A 431 -13.87 22.25 9.84
N HIS A 432 -12.86 21.42 9.51
CA HIS A 432 -11.66 21.33 10.32
C HIS A 432 -10.83 22.62 10.21
N ILE A 433 -10.74 23.20 9.01
CA ILE A 433 -10.01 24.46 8.78
C ILE A 433 -10.65 25.59 9.61
N ASP A 434 -11.98 25.75 9.53
CA ASP A 434 -12.70 26.80 10.25
C ASP A 434 -12.50 26.69 11.77
N ARG A 435 -12.48 25.46 12.30
CA ARG A 435 -12.33 25.23 13.74
C ARG A 435 -10.88 25.34 14.23
N MET A 436 -9.95 24.82 13.43
CA MET A 436 -8.55 24.61 13.89
C MET A 436 -7.58 25.68 13.38
N CYS A 437 -7.99 26.49 12.41
CA CYS A 437 -7.15 27.52 11.79
C CYS A 437 -7.84 28.88 11.80
N PRO A 438 -8.26 29.38 12.99
CA PRO A 438 -8.93 30.68 13.04
C PRO A 438 -7.99 31.81 12.56
N LEU A 439 -8.48 32.66 11.70
CA LEU A 439 -7.73 33.81 11.18
C LEU A 439 -8.16 35.09 11.90
N ASP A 440 -7.22 35.91 12.25
CA ASP A 440 -7.55 37.26 12.70
C ASP A 440 -8.00 38.16 11.53
N LYS A 441 -8.50 39.35 11.85
CA LYS A 441 -9.01 40.27 10.82
C LYS A 441 -7.94 40.66 9.77
N ALA A 442 -6.70 40.87 10.21
CA ALA A 442 -5.61 41.27 9.31
C ALA A 442 -5.25 40.12 8.35
N CYS A 443 -5.13 38.90 8.85
CA CYS A 443 -4.85 37.71 8.04
C CYS A 443 -6.00 37.42 7.07
N SER A 444 -7.24 37.54 7.52
CA SER A 444 -8.44 37.34 6.67
C SER A 444 -8.46 38.33 5.51
N GLU A 445 -8.16 39.60 5.79
CA GLU A 445 -8.13 40.66 4.78
C GLU A 445 -6.99 40.44 3.77
N LEU A 446 -5.81 40.06 4.26
CA LEU A 446 -4.66 39.74 3.41
C LEU A 446 -4.99 38.58 2.47
N LEU A 447 -5.56 37.48 3.03
CA LEU A 447 -5.91 36.31 2.25
C LEU A 447 -7.02 36.63 1.23
N ARG A 448 -8.01 37.47 1.60
CA ARG A 448 -9.04 37.92 0.67
C ARG A 448 -8.43 38.66 -0.53
N LYS A 449 -7.56 39.64 -0.25
CA LYS A 449 -6.88 40.40 -1.32
C LYS A 449 -6.05 39.50 -2.22
N ALA A 450 -5.33 38.54 -1.64
CA ALA A 450 -4.54 37.57 -2.40
C ALA A 450 -5.45 36.69 -3.28
N ALA A 451 -6.55 36.20 -2.71
CA ALA A 451 -7.50 35.36 -3.45
C ALA A 451 -8.11 36.10 -4.65
N GLU A 452 -8.49 37.37 -4.44
CA GLU A 452 -9.03 38.23 -5.53
C GLU A 452 -7.97 38.50 -6.61
N LYS A 453 -6.76 38.87 -6.19
CA LYS A 453 -5.66 39.22 -7.16
C LYS A 453 -5.22 37.98 -7.96
N LEU A 454 -5.17 36.81 -7.35
CA LEU A 454 -4.69 35.56 -7.98
C LEU A 454 -5.81 34.69 -8.59
N GLY A 455 -7.07 35.11 -8.45
CA GLY A 455 -8.21 34.37 -8.97
C GLY A 455 -8.34 32.95 -8.36
N LEU A 456 -8.11 32.80 -7.05
CA LEU A 456 -8.10 31.50 -6.41
C LEU A 456 -9.51 30.88 -6.41
N SER A 457 -9.59 29.59 -6.71
CA SER A 457 -10.83 28.83 -6.49
C SER A 457 -11.09 28.68 -4.98
N ALA A 458 -12.33 28.40 -4.57
CA ALA A 458 -12.67 28.17 -3.16
C ALA A 458 -11.79 27.06 -2.56
N ARG A 459 -11.54 26.01 -3.34
CA ARG A 459 -10.66 24.90 -2.90
C ARG A 459 -9.21 25.39 -2.69
N ALA A 460 -8.70 26.18 -3.60
CA ALA A 460 -7.36 26.77 -3.50
C ALA A 460 -7.26 27.68 -2.28
N TYR A 461 -8.29 28.48 -2.01
CA TYR A 461 -8.38 29.33 -0.82
C TYR A 461 -8.23 28.50 0.47
N HIS A 462 -9.02 27.44 0.62
CA HIS A 462 -8.95 26.59 1.81
C HIS A 462 -7.61 25.86 1.90
N ARG A 463 -7.06 25.42 0.83
CA ARG A 463 -5.75 24.74 0.84
C ARG A 463 -4.60 25.66 1.25
N THR A 464 -4.67 26.94 0.87
CA THR A 464 -3.73 27.96 1.39
C THR A 464 -3.76 28.06 2.91
N UNK A 465 -4.82 27.91 3.49
CA UNK A 465 -4.91 27.94 4.92
C UNK A 465 -4.44 26.68 5.61
N UNK A 466 -4.45 25.56 4.81
CA UNK A 466 -3.98 24.30 5.27
C UNK A 466 -2.48 24.19 5.12
N UNK A 467 -1.84 24.89 4.09
CA UNK A 467 -0.44 24.95 3.92
C UNK A 467 0.20 25.99 4.83
N UNK A 468 -0.50 26.98 5.13
CA UNK A 468 -0.05 27.95 6.06
C UNK A 468 -0.05 27.41 7.50
N UNK A 469 -0.87 26.62 7.77
CA UNK A 469 -0.88 26.00 9.07
C UNK A 469 0.22 24.99 9.26
N UNK A 470 0.71 24.42 8.25
CA UNK A 470 1.83 23.53 8.27
C UNK A 470 3.12 24.31 8.30
N UNK A 471 3.15 25.40 7.74
CA UNK A 471 4.24 26.29 7.80
C UNK A 471 4.38 26.98 9.14
N UNK A 472 3.39 27.14 9.67
CA UNK A 472 3.41 27.66 10.97
C UNK A 472 3.88 26.67 12.03
N UNK A 473 3.70 25.64 11.70
CA UNK A 473 4.17 24.62 12.59
C UNK A 473 5.60 24.23 12.32
N UNK A 474 6.04 24.43 11.15
CA UNK A 474 7.36 24.10 10.82
C UNK A 474 8.30 25.27 11.00
N UNK A 475 7.78 26.19 10.98
CA UNK A 475 8.66 27.30 11.13
C UNK A 475 8.21 28.18 12.25
N UNK A 476 7.95 27.68 12.97
CA UNK A 476 7.51 28.39 13.98
C UNK A 476 7.59 29.84 13.90
N UNK A 477 7.93 30.18 13.37
CA UNK A 477 7.88 31.49 13.44
C UNK A 477 7.70 32.23 12.18
N UNK A 478 7.73 31.76 11.53
CA UNK A 478 7.77 32.68 10.65
C UNK A 478 6.72 32.70 9.71
N UNK A 479 6.12 32.54 10.31
CA UNK A 479 5.47 32.96 9.41
C UNK A 479 4.42 32.78 8.45
N UNK A 480 3.83 33.20 8.66
CA UNK A 480 2.74 33.29 7.80
C UNK A 480 3.02 33.90 6.50
N UNK A 481 3.92 34.33 6.54
CA UNK A 481 4.26 34.97 5.36
C UNK A 481 4.94 34.10 4.37
N UNK A 482 5.43 33.33 4.78
CA UNK A 482 6.07 32.40 3.93
C UNK A 482 5.14 31.53 3.18
N ALA A 483 4.16 31.20 3.73
CA ALA A 483 3.19 30.35 3.01
C ALA A 483 2.58 31.00 1.76
N LEU A 484 2.42 32.27 1.80
CA LEU A 484 1.87 33.01 0.65
C LEU A 484 2.90 33.22 -0.49
N GLN A 485 4.18 33.26 -0.15
CA GLN A 485 5.24 33.39 -1.17
C GLN A 485 5.43 32.14 -2.05
N TYR A 486 5.13 30.95 -1.51
CA TYR A 486 5.34 29.69 -2.26
C TYR A 486 4.21 29.34 -3.22
N ARG A 487 3.22 30.21 -3.33
CA ARG A 487 2.11 30.04 -4.28
C ARG A 487 2.10 31.14 -5.34
N GLN A 488 3.23 31.31 -5.98
CA GLN A 488 3.27 32.21 -7.14
C GLN A 488 2.58 31.54 -8.31
N ALA A 489 1.48 32.13 -8.75
CA ALA A 489 0.99 31.87 -10.10
C ALA A 489 2.11 32.26 -11.07
N PRO A 490 2.27 31.58 -12.18
CA PRO A 490 3.22 32.03 -13.19
C PRO A 490 2.93 33.50 -13.49
N GLU A 491 3.93 34.35 -13.35
CA GLU A 491 3.82 35.72 -13.78
C GLU A 491 3.49 35.71 -15.28
N ASP A 492 2.57 36.57 -15.70
CA ASP A 492 2.10 36.73 -17.09
C ASP A 492 3.25 36.91 -18.09
#